data_b51d2032f5eb0872093ca2f2560757c0
#
_entry.id   b51d2032f5eb0872093ca2f2560757c0
#
_cell.length_a   1.000
_cell.length_b   1.000
_cell.length_c   1.000
_cell.angle_alpha   90.00
_cell.angle_beta   90.00
_cell.angle_gamma   90.00
#
_symmetry.space_group_name_H-M   'P 1'
#
loop_
_entity.id
_entity.type
_entity.pdbx_description
1 polymer ?
#
loop_
_entity_poly.entity_id
_entity_poly.type
_entity_poly.pdbx_seq_one_letter_code
_entity_poly.pdbx_strand_id
1 'polypeptide(L)'
;MISNLFESLYTKVFINIVVENLQTVVYVEVCSSKSVLQSMHKYFDTTTMNSKMYEFINAYYKESPFCYISVLDKSPLQGAIPTCNANEMSKYCDVNSSEYRCFSKDWAFYTSEYDLEALKHEYRSIGVDFIFSPFVIMANFFKDKIESTLAMFLLLEDNYISFSVFGNSKLLYSQYLSMNHHKENDELLMESSLDDGDEEISLGIDGIDLEEIDIENDSAGFDDFTNIEDLDDTDSIDEFSQVHEIREISTKEEQHASAEGFNEDYQRFSLIQSALSTFYKDPKYNSQFVENIYIADGVGVSGDLKNYLEEEMFLNVFIRKIDLGAALCDMAKAEI
;
A
#
# COMPACT_ATOMS: atom_id res chain seq x y z
N MET A 1 32.51 15.41 22.52
CA MET A 1 33.75 14.93 21.83
C MET A 1 34.29 13.61 22.35
N ILE A 2 34.04 13.21 23.62
CA ILE A 2 34.52 11.90 24.18
C ILE A 2 33.56 10.77 23.79
N SER A 3 32.29 11.00 23.61
CA SER A 3 31.29 9.97 23.23
C SER A 3 31.59 9.31 21.88
N ASN A 4 31.99 10.07 20.87
CA ASN A 4 32.27 9.55 19.52
C ASN A 4 33.48 8.61 19.44
N LEU A 5 34.37 8.68 20.44
CA LEU A 5 35.59 7.82 20.49
C LEU A 5 35.25 6.41 21.00
N PHE A 6 34.24 6.30 21.87
CA PHE A 6 33.76 5.01 22.39
C PHE A 6 32.73 4.36 21.44
N GLU A 7 32.00 5.14 20.66
CA GLU A 7 31.02 4.66 19.72
C GLU A 7 31.59 3.71 18.65
N SER A 8 32.86 3.94 18.26
CA SER A 8 33.56 3.07 17.31
C SER A 8 34.00 1.71 17.89
N LEU A 9 33.96 1.56 19.22
CA LEU A 9 34.35 0.32 19.92
C LEU A 9 33.17 -0.61 20.20
N TYR A 10 31.93 -0.09 20.09
CA TYR A 10 30.73 -0.86 20.35
C TYR A 10 29.95 -1.11 19.06
N THR A 11 29.20 -2.19 19.05
CA THR A 11 28.20 -2.43 18.00
C THR A 11 27.01 -1.51 18.19
N LYS A 12 26.43 -1.02 17.08
CA LYS A 12 25.14 -0.34 17.06
C LYS A 12 24.06 -1.36 16.70
N VAL A 13 22.97 -1.35 17.42
CA VAL A 13 21.82 -2.20 17.15
C VAL A 13 20.66 -1.34 16.70
N PHE A 14 20.08 -1.67 15.56
CA PHE A 14 18.88 -1.03 15.03
C PHE A 14 17.73 -2.02 15.07
N ILE A 15 16.67 -1.67 15.77
CA ILE A 15 15.45 -2.47 15.93
C ILE A 15 14.33 -1.71 15.27
N ASN A 16 13.72 -2.31 14.24
CA ASN A 16 12.75 -1.65 13.39
C ASN A 16 11.45 -2.43 13.42
N ILE A 17 10.36 -1.78 13.83
CA ILE A 17 9.07 -2.40 14.09
C ILE A 17 8.11 -1.99 13.00
N VAL A 18 7.55 -2.99 12.31
CA VAL A 18 6.50 -2.82 11.30
C VAL A 18 5.31 -3.67 11.73
N VAL A 19 4.19 -3.02 12.02
CA VAL A 19 2.93 -3.70 12.30
C VAL A 19 2.24 -4.00 10.98
N GLU A 20 1.93 -5.27 10.73
CA GLU A 20 1.16 -5.75 9.60
C GLU A 20 -0.28 -6.09 10.04
N ASN A 21 -1.09 -6.60 9.14
CA ASN A 21 -2.51 -6.82 9.40
C ASN A 21 -2.78 -7.74 10.61
N LEU A 22 -2.04 -8.86 10.71
CA LEU A 22 -2.24 -9.88 11.74
C LEU A 22 -1.00 -10.14 12.60
N GLN A 23 0.12 -9.51 12.28
CA GLN A 23 1.40 -9.77 12.93
C GLN A 23 2.23 -8.50 13.03
N THR A 24 3.29 -8.57 13.82
CA THR A 24 4.33 -7.53 13.86
C THR A 24 5.65 -8.14 13.42
N VAL A 25 6.30 -7.48 12.46
CA VAL A 25 7.65 -7.81 12.02
C VAL A 25 8.64 -6.91 12.74
N VAL A 26 9.61 -7.51 13.40
CA VAL A 26 10.74 -6.80 14.01
C VAL A 26 11.99 -7.14 13.23
N TYR A 27 12.50 -6.17 12.48
CA TYR A 27 13.77 -6.28 11.78
C TYR A 27 14.89 -5.76 12.67
N VAL A 28 15.89 -6.58 12.89
CA VAL A 28 17.07 -6.21 13.70
C VAL A 28 18.31 -6.23 12.85
N GLU A 29 19.11 -5.19 12.95
CA GLU A 29 20.42 -5.13 12.35
C GLU A 29 21.47 -4.73 13.37
N VAL A 30 22.53 -5.54 13.47
CA VAL A 30 23.70 -5.29 14.32
C VAL A 30 24.85 -4.83 13.44
N CYS A 31 25.33 -3.62 13.68
CA CYS A 31 26.39 -2.99 12.90
C CYS A 31 27.66 -2.78 13.73
N SER A 32 28.80 -3.04 13.12
CA SER A 32 30.07 -2.44 13.57
C SER A 32 30.24 -1.07 12.91
N SER A 33 31.30 -0.34 13.29
CA SER A 33 31.62 0.95 12.65
C SER A 33 31.82 0.89 11.12
N LYS A 34 31.98 -0.29 10.53
CA LYS A 34 32.36 -0.46 9.11
C LYS A 34 31.45 -1.41 8.32
N SER A 35 30.65 -2.23 8.99
CA SER A 35 29.88 -3.29 8.32
C SER A 35 28.70 -3.76 9.15
N VAL A 36 27.69 -4.27 8.46
CA VAL A 36 26.62 -5.05 9.06
C VAL A 36 27.19 -6.40 9.47
N LEU A 37 27.05 -6.76 10.74
CA LEU A 37 27.50 -8.03 11.31
C LEU A 37 26.40 -9.09 11.22
N GLN A 38 25.16 -8.69 11.46
CA GLN A 38 23.99 -9.57 11.46
C GLN A 38 22.74 -8.77 11.10
N SER A 39 21.85 -9.40 10.36
CA SER A 39 20.48 -8.92 10.13
C SER A 39 19.50 -10.08 10.27
N MET A 40 18.31 -9.81 10.79
CA MET A 40 17.26 -10.81 10.94
C MET A 40 15.88 -10.21 11.03
N HIS A 41 14.87 -10.95 10.56
CA HIS A 41 13.47 -10.68 10.79
C HIS A 41 12.94 -11.62 11.88
N LYS A 42 12.12 -11.07 12.77
CA LYS A 42 11.38 -11.83 13.76
C LYS A 42 9.91 -11.47 13.68
N TYR A 43 9.09 -12.49 13.51
CA TYR A 43 7.63 -12.36 13.35
C TYR A 43 6.96 -12.67 14.70
N PHE A 44 5.97 -11.86 15.06
CA PHE A 44 5.15 -12.01 16.25
C PHE A 44 3.68 -11.98 15.85
N ASP A 45 2.91 -13.01 16.20
CA ASP A 45 1.47 -13.14 15.90
C ASP A 45 0.64 -12.19 16.77
N THR A 46 0.88 -10.91 16.65
CA THR A 46 0.22 -9.82 17.38
C THR A 46 0.45 -8.50 16.68
N THR A 47 -0.50 -7.61 16.78
CA THR A 47 -0.43 -6.23 16.28
C THR A 47 -0.08 -5.22 17.38
N THR A 48 0.03 -5.69 18.63
CA THR A 48 0.36 -4.86 19.80
C THR A 48 1.58 -5.41 20.53
N MET A 49 2.24 -4.55 21.31
CA MET A 49 3.38 -4.94 22.13
C MET A 49 2.99 -6.00 23.15
N ASN A 50 3.67 -7.15 23.12
CA ASN A 50 3.48 -8.22 24.09
C ASN A 50 4.79 -8.60 24.82
N SER A 51 4.68 -9.47 25.84
CA SER A 51 5.83 -9.88 26.66
C SER A 51 6.94 -10.55 25.85
N LYS A 52 6.60 -11.35 24.83
CA LYS A 52 7.58 -12.03 23.97
C LYS A 52 8.38 -11.04 23.12
N MET A 53 7.70 -10.04 22.56
CA MET A 53 8.33 -8.96 21.79
C MET A 53 9.23 -8.11 22.70
N TYR A 54 8.71 -7.75 23.88
CA TYR A 54 9.50 -7.02 24.89
C TYR A 54 10.77 -7.77 25.29
N GLU A 55 10.69 -9.05 25.62
CA GLU A 55 11.83 -9.89 25.99
C GLU A 55 12.86 -9.97 24.87
N PHE A 56 12.39 -10.13 23.62
CA PHE A 56 13.24 -10.16 22.43
C PHE A 56 14.01 -8.84 22.26
N ILE A 57 13.33 -7.71 22.29
CA ILE A 57 13.94 -6.39 22.14
C ILE A 57 14.91 -6.11 23.31
N ASN A 58 14.50 -6.41 24.53
CA ASN A 58 15.31 -6.17 25.73
C ASN A 58 16.59 -7.03 25.79
N ALA A 59 16.64 -8.16 25.07
CA ALA A 59 17.88 -8.92 24.94
C ALA A 59 18.98 -8.11 24.28
N TYR A 60 18.66 -7.35 23.22
CA TYR A 60 19.62 -6.49 22.50
C TYR A 60 20.09 -5.28 23.31
N TYR A 61 19.23 -4.71 24.16
CA TYR A 61 19.65 -3.64 25.07
C TYR A 61 20.75 -4.06 26.06
N LYS A 62 20.78 -5.34 26.40
CA LYS A 62 21.82 -5.89 27.27
C LYS A 62 23.16 -6.12 26.56
N GLU A 63 23.10 -6.26 25.23
CA GLU A 63 24.30 -6.54 24.42
C GLU A 63 25.02 -5.28 23.97
N SER A 64 24.29 -4.17 23.76
CA SER A 64 24.85 -2.91 23.29
C SER A 64 24.24 -1.70 23.98
N PRO A 65 25.08 -0.72 24.41
CA PRO A 65 24.59 0.57 24.90
C PRO A 65 24.03 1.49 23.77
N PHE A 66 24.31 1.16 22.52
CA PHE A 66 23.86 1.91 21.33
C PHE A 66 22.77 1.11 20.61
N CYS A 67 21.60 1.11 21.20
CA CYS A 67 20.41 0.46 20.65
C CYS A 67 19.40 1.53 20.27
N TYR A 68 18.94 1.51 19.02
CA TYR A 68 18.03 2.47 18.45
C TYR A 68 16.77 1.75 17.98
N ILE A 69 15.60 2.26 18.39
CA ILE A 69 14.31 1.67 18.03
C ILE A 69 13.56 2.61 17.11
N SER A 70 13.12 2.11 15.97
CA SER A 70 12.25 2.80 15.06
C SER A 70 10.93 2.06 14.83
N VAL A 71 9.87 2.82 14.55
CA VAL A 71 8.53 2.31 14.27
C VAL A 71 8.00 2.97 13.01
N LEU A 72 7.33 2.19 12.14
CA LEU A 72 6.56 2.73 11.04
C LEU A 72 5.22 3.26 11.55
N ASP A 73 4.94 4.53 11.30
CA ASP A 73 3.63 5.12 11.60
C ASP A 73 2.59 4.62 10.60
N LYS A 74 1.57 3.93 11.09
CA LYS A 74 0.42 3.46 10.32
C LYS A 74 -0.89 4.11 10.75
N SER A 75 -0.79 5.28 11.39
CA SER A 75 -1.94 6.07 11.81
C SER A 75 -2.80 6.45 10.61
N PRO A 76 -4.13 6.31 10.69
CA PRO A 76 -5.02 6.60 9.56
C PRO A 76 -5.07 8.08 9.17
N LEU A 77 -4.84 8.98 10.16
CA LEU A 77 -4.89 10.42 9.97
C LEU A 77 -3.49 11.01 9.76
N GLN A 78 -2.83 10.59 8.67
CA GLN A 78 -1.54 11.10 8.27
C GLN A 78 -1.51 11.48 6.79
N GLY A 79 -0.50 12.21 6.37
CA GLY A 79 -0.32 12.61 4.98
C GLY A 79 0.95 13.39 4.74
N ALA A 80 1.12 13.84 3.50
CA ALA A 80 2.16 14.76 3.12
C ALA A 80 1.56 16.00 2.45
N ILE A 81 2.20 17.16 2.57
CA ILE A 81 1.70 18.44 2.07
C ILE A 81 2.80 19.17 1.30
N PRO A 82 2.47 19.86 0.19
CA PRO A 82 3.44 20.44 -0.73
C PRO A 82 3.98 21.79 -0.25
N THR A 83 4.16 21.95 1.04
CA THR A 83 4.70 23.17 1.63
C THR A 83 5.28 22.93 3.03
N CYS A 84 6.28 23.71 3.40
CA CYS A 84 6.78 23.83 4.77
C CYS A 84 6.37 25.17 5.45
N ASN A 85 5.56 25.97 4.78
CA ASN A 85 5.08 27.23 5.35
C ASN A 85 3.85 26.98 6.23
N ALA A 86 3.96 27.20 7.53
CA ALA A 86 2.89 26.97 8.50
C ALA A 86 1.57 27.68 8.14
N ASN A 87 1.63 28.88 7.54
CA ASN A 87 0.44 29.62 7.11
C ASN A 87 -0.29 28.97 5.92
N GLU A 88 0.40 28.16 5.14
CA GLU A 88 -0.17 27.47 3.98
C GLU A 88 -0.61 26.05 4.33
N MET A 89 -0.03 25.43 5.35
CA MET A 89 -0.35 24.06 5.79
C MET A 89 -1.82 23.89 6.14
N SER A 90 -2.45 24.93 6.73
CA SER A 90 -3.88 24.90 7.09
C SER A 90 -4.84 24.71 5.91
N LYS A 91 -4.35 24.86 4.65
CA LYS A 91 -5.13 24.56 3.45
C LYS A 91 -5.22 23.06 3.15
N TYR A 92 -4.36 22.27 3.80
CA TYR A 92 -4.17 20.85 3.50
C TYR A 92 -4.51 19.93 4.66
N CYS A 93 -4.22 20.35 5.90
CA CYS A 93 -4.51 19.60 7.11
C CYS A 93 -4.92 20.51 8.25
N ASP A 94 -5.52 19.92 9.30
CA ASP A 94 -5.75 20.64 10.57
C ASP A 94 -4.45 20.71 11.36
N VAL A 95 -3.80 21.85 11.27
CA VAL A 95 -2.49 22.12 11.92
C VAL A 95 -2.58 22.10 13.45
N ASN A 96 -3.80 22.32 14.02
CA ASN A 96 -3.96 22.40 15.48
C ASN A 96 -4.02 21.02 16.14
N SER A 97 -4.41 20.00 15.39
CA SER A 97 -4.55 18.62 15.85
C SER A 97 -3.50 17.68 15.26
N SER A 98 -2.50 18.22 14.57
CA SER A 98 -1.48 17.44 13.88
C SER A 98 -0.07 17.86 14.24
N GLU A 99 0.80 16.89 14.45
CA GLU A 99 2.24 17.08 14.46
C GLU A 99 2.78 16.97 13.03
N TYR A 100 3.69 17.87 12.64
CA TYR A 100 4.26 17.91 11.31
C TYR A 100 5.77 18.14 11.32
N ARG A 101 6.44 17.63 10.30
CA ARG A 101 7.86 17.86 10.05
C ARG A 101 8.12 18.13 8.57
N CYS A 102 9.00 19.09 8.30
CA CYS A 102 9.48 19.36 6.95
C CYS A 102 10.46 18.29 6.50
N PHE A 103 10.30 17.83 5.27
CA PHE A 103 11.25 16.98 4.57
C PHE A 103 11.92 17.76 3.46
N SER A 104 13.26 17.76 3.41
CA SER A 104 14.07 18.47 2.39
C SER A 104 13.73 19.97 2.20
N LYS A 105 13.05 20.60 3.11
CA LYS A 105 12.58 22.02 3.10
C LYS A 105 11.48 22.35 2.08
N ASP A 106 11.07 21.39 1.24
CA ASP A 106 10.15 21.62 0.12
C ASP A 106 8.73 21.15 0.42
N TRP A 107 8.57 20.12 1.23
CA TRP A 107 7.29 19.56 1.62
C TRP A 107 7.33 19.05 3.06
N ALA A 108 6.18 18.89 3.68
CA ALA A 108 6.05 18.39 5.04
C ALA A 108 5.18 17.12 5.06
N PHE A 109 5.42 16.27 6.05
CA PHE A 109 4.53 15.18 6.41
C PHE A 109 3.95 15.47 7.78
N TYR A 110 2.76 14.94 8.04
CA TYR A 110 2.03 15.13 9.28
C TYR A 110 1.35 13.84 9.70
N THR A 111 1.08 13.74 11.00
CA THR A 111 0.21 12.73 11.60
C THR A 111 -0.64 13.38 12.68
N SER A 112 -1.77 12.78 13.04
CA SER A 112 -2.61 13.23 14.15
C SER A 112 -1.81 13.19 15.46
N GLU A 113 -1.89 14.24 16.25
CA GLU A 113 -1.25 14.30 17.58
C GLU A 113 -1.77 13.18 18.48
N TYR A 114 -3.08 12.88 18.42
CA TYR A 114 -3.69 11.81 19.17
C TYR A 114 -3.10 10.43 18.81
N ASP A 115 -2.98 10.12 17.51
CA ASP A 115 -2.44 8.85 17.05
C ASP A 115 -0.96 8.71 17.38
N LEU A 116 -0.19 9.81 17.25
CA LEU A 116 1.22 9.83 17.62
C LEU A 116 1.43 9.55 19.10
N GLU A 117 0.62 10.14 19.98
CA GLU A 117 0.67 9.88 21.42
C GLU A 117 0.23 8.46 21.77
N ALA A 118 -0.78 7.91 21.08
CA ALA A 118 -1.19 6.51 21.23
C ALA A 118 -0.05 5.56 20.85
N LEU A 119 0.65 5.80 19.74
CA LEU A 119 1.79 5.03 19.30
C LEU A 119 2.96 5.13 20.31
N LYS A 120 3.29 6.31 20.79
CA LYS A 120 4.32 6.49 21.85
C LYS A 120 3.94 5.76 23.15
N HIS A 121 2.65 5.75 23.50
CA HIS A 121 2.15 5.06 24.68
C HIS A 121 2.26 3.53 24.52
N GLU A 122 1.93 2.99 23.35
CA GLU A 122 2.03 1.56 23.04
C GLU A 122 3.47 1.04 23.25
N TYR A 123 4.45 1.78 22.75
CA TYR A 123 5.86 1.38 22.83
C TYR A 123 6.62 1.98 24.02
N ARG A 124 5.92 2.55 25.01
CA ARG A 124 6.53 3.21 26.17
C ARG A 124 7.48 2.30 26.96
N SER A 125 7.20 0.99 27.00
CA SER A 125 7.99 0.03 27.77
C SER A 125 9.40 -0.22 27.22
N ILE A 126 9.61 0.01 25.92
CA ILE A 126 10.89 -0.16 25.24
C ILE A 126 11.55 1.17 24.87
N GLY A 127 10.75 2.26 24.82
CA GLY A 127 11.17 3.54 24.25
C GLY A 127 11.25 3.47 22.72
N VAL A 128 10.98 4.59 22.04
CA VAL A 128 11.09 4.71 20.58
C VAL A 128 11.93 5.95 20.29
N ASP A 129 13.00 5.77 19.50
CA ASP A 129 13.88 6.87 19.10
C ASP A 129 13.37 7.57 17.86
N PHE A 130 12.80 6.79 16.91
CA PHE A 130 12.32 7.28 15.62
C PHE A 130 10.93 6.74 15.30
N ILE A 131 10.07 7.63 14.80
CA ILE A 131 8.78 7.29 14.19
C ILE A 131 8.83 7.80 12.76
N PHE A 132 8.74 6.89 11.79
CA PHE A 132 8.84 7.24 10.38
C PHE A 132 7.48 7.17 9.69
N SER A 133 7.17 8.21 8.94
CA SER A 133 6.02 8.24 8.05
C SER A 133 6.29 7.40 6.80
N PRO A 134 5.32 6.62 6.29
CA PRO A 134 5.43 5.88 5.03
C PRO A 134 5.75 6.79 3.83
N PHE A 135 5.31 8.04 3.84
CA PHE A 135 5.65 9.02 2.80
C PHE A 135 7.14 9.32 2.74
N VAL A 136 7.82 9.38 3.88
CA VAL A 136 9.27 9.61 3.95
C VAL A 136 10.03 8.40 3.47
N ILE A 137 9.58 7.19 3.85
CA ILE A 137 10.17 5.93 3.39
C ILE A 137 10.05 5.82 1.86
N MET A 138 8.87 6.05 1.30
CA MET A 138 8.61 6.04 -0.13
C MET A 138 9.48 7.06 -0.86
N ALA A 139 9.55 8.29 -0.36
CA ALA A 139 10.36 9.35 -0.97
C ALA A 139 11.86 9.03 -0.93
N ASN A 140 12.36 8.40 0.14
CA ASN A 140 13.74 7.95 0.21
C ASN A 140 14.01 6.77 -0.72
N PHE A 141 13.09 5.82 -0.82
CA PHE A 141 13.19 4.65 -1.69
C PHE A 141 13.25 4.99 -3.18
N PHE A 142 12.51 6.02 -3.60
CA PHE A 142 12.47 6.51 -4.98
C PHE A 142 13.21 7.83 -5.21
N LYS A 143 14.14 8.18 -4.34
CA LYS A 143 14.86 9.46 -4.40
C LYS A 143 15.44 9.74 -5.80
N ASP A 144 16.05 8.74 -6.45
CA ASP A 144 16.63 8.84 -7.80
C ASP A 144 15.58 9.16 -8.89
N LYS A 145 14.31 8.79 -8.69
CA LYS A 145 13.21 9.02 -9.63
C LYS A 145 12.48 10.33 -9.36
N ILE A 146 12.26 10.65 -8.09
CA ILE A 146 11.58 11.89 -7.66
C ILE A 146 12.34 13.14 -8.16
N GLU A 147 13.67 13.08 -8.23
CA GLU A 147 14.51 14.20 -8.68
C GLU A 147 14.38 14.50 -10.18
N SER A 148 13.97 13.53 -11.00
CA SER A 148 14.12 13.61 -12.46
C SER A 148 12.83 13.59 -13.26
N THR A 149 11.69 13.20 -12.67
CA THR A 149 10.46 12.96 -13.44
C THR A 149 9.20 13.49 -12.75
N LEU A 150 8.19 13.86 -13.58
CA LEU A 150 6.82 13.96 -13.13
C LEU A 150 6.23 12.56 -13.12
N ALA A 151 5.90 12.06 -11.94
CA ALA A 151 5.37 10.70 -11.79
C ALA A 151 4.55 10.54 -10.50
N MET A 152 3.77 9.50 -10.49
CA MET A 152 3.09 8.99 -9.32
C MET A 152 3.98 7.98 -8.58
N PHE A 153 4.00 8.06 -7.26
CA PHE A 153 4.76 7.18 -6.39
C PHE A 153 3.85 6.57 -5.34
N LEU A 154 3.89 5.27 -5.20
CA LEU A 154 3.09 4.53 -4.25
C LEU A 154 3.97 3.69 -3.33
N LEU A 155 3.58 3.63 -2.06
CA LEU A 155 3.98 2.56 -1.16
C LEU A 155 2.74 1.74 -0.82
N LEU A 156 2.77 0.46 -1.17
CA LEU A 156 1.70 -0.49 -0.88
C LEU A 156 2.01 -1.26 0.40
N GLU A 157 1.09 -1.15 1.33
CA GLU A 157 1.05 -1.87 2.59
C GLU A 157 -0.22 -2.74 2.65
N ASP A 158 -0.35 -3.62 3.66
CA ASP A 158 -1.50 -4.52 3.76
C ASP A 158 -2.85 -3.80 3.70
N ASN A 159 -3.02 -2.77 4.53
CA ASN A 159 -4.28 -2.05 4.71
C ASN A 159 -4.25 -0.62 4.17
N TYR A 160 -3.11 -0.15 3.69
CA TYR A 160 -2.93 1.25 3.31
C TYR A 160 -2.12 1.41 2.03
N ILE A 161 -2.38 2.50 1.34
CA ILE A 161 -1.59 2.95 0.21
C ILE A 161 -1.15 4.39 0.48
N SER A 162 0.15 4.62 0.55
CA SER A 162 0.70 5.98 0.54
C SER A 162 0.82 6.43 -0.91
N PHE A 163 -0.04 7.34 -1.31
CA PHE A 163 -0.12 7.87 -2.67
C PHE A 163 0.53 9.26 -2.73
N SER A 164 1.42 9.51 -3.68
CA SER A 164 2.00 10.83 -3.93
C SER A 164 2.29 11.08 -5.40
N VAL A 165 2.14 12.34 -5.82
CA VAL A 165 2.58 12.83 -7.12
C VAL A 165 3.71 13.80 -6.90
N PHE A 166 4.88 13.52 -7.50
CA PHE A 166 6.03 14.42 -7.50
C PHE A 166 6.33 14.91 -8.92
N GLY A 167 6.78 16.15 -9.02
CA GLY A 167 7.27 16.75 -10.27
C GLY A 167 8.45 17.66 -9.97
N ASN A 168 9.60 17.40 -10.63
CA ASN A 168 10.83 18.17 -10.43
C ASN A 168 11.23 18.32 -8.96
N SER A 169 11.31 17.23 -8.24
CA SER A 169 11.61 17.13 -6.81
C SER A 169 10.57 17.75 -5.86
N LYS A 170 9.47 18.29 -6.36
CA LYS A 170 8.41 18.90 -5.54
C LYS A 170 7.24 17.96 -5.38
N LEU A 171 6.75 17.82 -4.18
CA LEU A 171 5.46 17.19 -3.93
C LEU A 171 4.36 18.08 -4.52
N LEU A 172 3.49 17.50 -5.35
CA LEU A 172 2.33 18.18 -5.91
C LEU A 172 1.04 17.78 -5.21
N TYR A 173 0.92 16.49 -4.87
CA TYR A 173 -0.27 15.90 -4.24
C TYR A 173 0.12 14.69 -3.42
N SER A 174 -0.61 14.43 -2.34
CA SER A 174 -0.55 13.15 -1.63
C SER A 174 -1.87 12.80 -0.97
N GLN A 175 -2.05 11.51 -0.75
CA GLN A 175 -3.17 10.95 0.01
C GLN A 175 -2.76 9.64 0.66
N TYR A 176 -3.24 9.40 1.89
CA TYR A 176 -3.13 8.13 2.59
C TYR A 176 -4.46 7.40 2.46
N LEU A 177 -4.47 6.27 1.77
CA LEU A 177 -5.67 5.55 1.38
C LEU A 177 -5.81 4.30 2.23
N SER A 178 -6.99 4.08 2.81
CA SER A 178 -7.30 2.88 3.59
C SER A 178 -8.06 1.87 2.73
N MET A 179 -7.61 0.61 2.76
CA MET A 179 -8.32 -0.52 2.14
C MET A 179 -9.60 -0.91 2.90
N ASN A 180 -9.67 -0.63 4.21
CA ASN A 180 -10.77 -1.10 5.05
C ASN A 180 -12.09 -0.34 4.84
N HIS A 181 -12.06 0.92 4.42
CA HIS A 181 -13.28 1.69 4.19
C HIS A 181 -14.14 1.20 3.01
N HIS A 182 -13.56 0.46 2.06
CA HIS A 182 -14.32 -0.13 0.97
C HIS A 182 -15.07 -1.40 1.39
N LYS A 183 -14.53 -2.19 2.31
CA LYS A 183 -15.20 -3.42 2.78
C LYS A 183 -16.52 -3.12 3.49
N GLU A 184 -16.58 -2.06 4.30
CA GLU A 184 -17.82 -1.67 4.99
C GLU A 184 -18.91 -1.17 4.02
N ASN A 185 -18.53 -0.49 2.93
CA ASN A 185 -19.50 -0.03 1.93
C ASN A 185 -20.01 -1.17 1.03
N ASP A 186 -19.16 -2.14 0.69
CA ASP A 186 -19.55 -3.29 -0.12
C ASP A 186 -20.43 -4.26 0.69
N GLU A 187 -20.18 -4.46 1.99
CA GLU A 187 -21.06 -5.23 2.87
C GLU A 187 -22.44 -4.58 3.02
N LEU A 188 -22.51 -3.26 3.17
CA LEU A 188 -23.77 -2.52 3.22
C LEU A 188 -24.57 -2.59 1.90
N LEU A 189 -23.88 -2.62 0.75
CA LEU A 189 -24.50 -2.78 -0.56
C LEU A 189 -24.99 -4.22 -0.80
N MET A 190 -24.28 -5.24 -0.27
CA MET A 190 -24.72 -6.62 -0.35
C MET A 190 -25.88 -6.93 0.61
N GLU A 191 -25.89 -6.37 1.83
CA GLU A 191 -27.01 -6.54 2.76
C GLU A 191 -28.30 -5.85 2.23
N SER A 192 -28.18 -4.72 1.55
CA SER A 192 -29.35 -4.04 0.97
C SER A 192 -29.97 -4.76 -0.24
N SER A 193 -29.25 -5.71 -0.84
CA SER A 193 -29.75 -6.50 -1.99
C SER A 193 -30.42 -7.82 -1.59
N LEU A 194 -30.49 -8.17 -0.28
CA LEU A 194 -31.08 -9.40 0.22
C LEU A 194 -32.44 -9.21 0.92
N ASP A 195 -32.95 -7.97 0.99
CA ASP A 195 -34.28 -7.72 1.52
C ASP A 195 -35.29 -7.66 0.35
N ASP A 196 -35.82 -8.83 0.01
CA ASP A 196 -36.94 -8.99 -0.92
C ASP A 196 -38.21 -8.41 -0.30
N GLY A 197 -38.41 -7.12 -0.49
CA GLY A 197 -39.66 -6.45 -0.18
C GLY A 197 -40.04 -5.56 -1.35
N ASP A 198 -41.07 -5.97 -2.11
CA ASP A 198 -41.73 -5.20 -3.18
C ASP A 198 -42.02 -3.76 -2.75
N GLU A 199 -41.10 -2.82 -3.04
CA GLU A 199 -41.42 -1.40 -3.15
C GLU A 199 -40.77 -0.83 -4.42
N GLU A 200 -41.60 -0.52 -5.40
CA GLU A 200 -41.22 0.22 -6.60
C GLU A 200 -40.60 1.58 -6.23
N ILE A 201 -39.27 1.66 -6.23
CA ILE A 201 -38.56 2.94 -6.17
C ILE A 201 -38.58 3.54 -7.58
N SER A 202 -39.60 4.40 -7.85
CA SER A 202 -39.64 5.28 -9.00
C SER A 202 -38.47 6.27 -8.92
N LEU A 203 -37.36 5.96 -9.59
CA LEU A 203 -36.31 6.93 -9.88
C LEU A 203 -36.86 7.85 -11.00
N GLY A 204 -37.37 9.03 -10.61
CA GLY A 204 -37.74 10.09 -11.51
C GLY A 204 -36.53 10.59 -12.30
N ILE A 205 -36.37 10.07 -13.52
CA ILE A 205 -35.58 10.71 -14.56
C ILE A 205 -36.54 11.53 -15.38
N ASP A 206 -36.73 12.79 -15.01
CA ASP A 206 -37.41 13.76 -15.84
C ASP A 206 -36.54 14.16 -17.05
N GLY A 207 -37.02 13.86 -18.23
CA GLY A 207 -36.74 14.62 -19.45
C GLY A 207 -35.56 14.20 -20.29
N ILE A 208 -35.66 13.07 -21.02
CA ILE A 208 -35.05 12.96 -22.35
C ILE A 208 -36.12 12.51 -23.31
N ASP A 209 -36.60 13.48 -24.11
CA ASP A 209 -37.48 13.28 -25.24
C ASP A 209 -36.70 12.55 -26.35
N LEU A 210 -37.00 11.28 -26.58
CA LEU A 210 -36.51 10.53 -27.73
C LEU A 210 -37.54 10.54 -28.82
N GLU A 211 -37.57 11.63 -29.58
CA GLU A 211 -38.24 11.62 -30.87
C GLU A 211 -37.40 10.92 -31.93
N GLU A 212 -37.97 9.84 -32.46
CA GLU A 212 -37.80 9.23 -33.78
C GLU A 212 -36.34 8.94 -34.26
N ILE A 213 -35.91 7.70 -34.07
CA ILE A 213 -34.92 7.08 -34.96
C ILE A 213 -35.65 5.94 -35.70
N ASP A 214 -36.00 6.18 -36.96
CA ASP A 214 -36.43 5.17 -37.92
C ASP A 214 -35.28 4.21 -38.19
N ILE A 215 -35.40 2.96 -37.71
CA ILE A 215 -34.50 1.87 -38.10
C ILE A 215 -35.12 1.19 -39.32
N GLU A 216 -34.61 1.53 -40.48
CA GLU A 216 -34.82 0.74 -41.69
C GLU A 216 -34.13 -0.65 -41.52
N ASN A 217 -34.98 -1.63 -41.71
CA ASN A 217 -34.71 -3.05 -41.64
C ASN A 217 -33.89 -3.47 -42.89
N ASP A 218 -32.61 -3.72 -42.75
CA ASP A 218 -31.82 -4.37 -43.79
C ASP A 218 -31.35 -5.74 -43.30
N SER A 219 -32.14 -6.73 -43.65
CA SER A 219 -31.89 -8.16 -43.44
C SER A 219 -30.93 -8.66 -44.51
N ALA A 220 -29.66 -8.78 -44.16
CA ALA A 220 -28.67 -9.57 -44.92
C ALA A 220 -28.16 -10.73 -44.09
N GLY A 221 -28.44 -11.94 -44.57
CA GLY A 221 -28.28 -13.22 -43.92
C GLY A 221 -26.84 -13.58 -43.52
N PHE A 222 -26.79 -14.27 -42.42
CA PHE A 222 -25.68 -15.17 -42.06
C PHE A 222 -26.29 -16.56 -41.78
N ASP A 223 -26.66 -17.28 -42.86
CA ASP A 223 -26.70 -18.72 -42.89
C ASP A 223 -25.38 -19.17 -43.48
N ASP A 224 -24.57 -19.87 -42.73
CA ASP A 224 -23.78 -21.02 -43.10
C ASP A 224 -22.61 -21.32 -42.13
N PHE A 225 -22.85 -22.09 -41.10
CA PHE A 225 -21.85 -22.93 -40.45
C PHE A 225 -22.51 -24.12 -39.74
N THR A 226 -23.07 -25.00 -40.57
CA THR A 226 -23.30 -26.40 -40.20
C THR A 226 -22.39 -27.25 -41.08
N ASN A 227 -21.36 -27.84 -40.48
CA ASN A 227 -20.84 -29.20 -40.77
C ASN A 227 -19.40 -29.33 -40.27
N ILE A 228 -19.22 -29.91 -39.08
CA ILE A 228 -18.07 -30.76 -38.80
C ILE A 228 -18.66 -32.01 -38.13
N GLU A 229 -19.07 -32.97 -38.97
CA GLU A 229 -19.17 -34.37 -38.59
C GLU A 229 -17.82 -35.04 -38.92
N ASP A 230 -17.53 -36.09 -38.14
CA ASP A 230 -16.49 -37.10 -38.32
C ASP A 230 -15.06 -36.77 -37.85
N LEU A 231 -14.79 -37.20 -36.61
CA LEU A 231 -13.58 -37.97 -36.29
C LEU A 231 -13.91 -38.91 -35.12
N ASP A 232 -14.47 -40.03 -35.50
CA ASP A 232 -14.40 -41.28 -34.76
C ASP A 232 -13.00 -41.85 -34.98
N ASP A 233 -12.25 -42.10 -33.90
CA ASP A 233 -11.44 -43.30 -33.76
C ASP A 233 -11.03 -43.48 -32.29
N THR A 234 -11.67 -44.48 -31.72
CA THR A 234 -11.32 -45.15 -30.47
C THR A 234 -10.02 -45.92 -30.63
N ASP A 235 -9.15 -45.86 -29.60
CA ASP A 235 -8.64 -47.09 -28.99
C ASP A 235 -7.91 -46.80 -27.65
N SER A 236 -8.47 -47.42 -26.61
CA SER A 236 -7.80 -48.02 -25.45
C SER A 236 -6.65 -47.24 -24.78
N ILE A 237 -6.87 -46.86 -23.51
CA ILE A 237 -5.97 -47.21 -22.39
C ILE A 237 -6.77 -47.07 -21.09
N ASP A 238 -7.23 -48.22 -20.54
CA ASP A 238 -7.45 -48.42 -19.12
C ASP A 238 -6.10 -48.38 -18.41
N GLU A 239 -5.91 -47.40 -17.55
CA GLU A 239 -5.04 -47.40 -16.37
C GLU A 239 -4.80 -45.97 -15.90
N PHE A 240 -5.68 -45.41 -15.11
CA PHE A 240 -5.33 -44.30 -14.17
C PHE A 240 -6.52 -43.96 -13.24
N SER A 241 -6.87 -44.92 -12.39
CA SER A 241 -7.92 -44.69 -11.37
C SER A 241 -7.35 -44.58 -9.97
N GLN A 242 -6.26 -43.84 -9.73
CA GLN A 242 -5.76 -43.60 -8.36
C GLN A 242 -5.05 -42.26 -8.12
N VAL A 243 -5.25 -41.23 -8.95
CA VAL A 243 -4.60 -39.93 -8.75
C VAL A 243 -5.60 -38.77 -8.62
N HIS A 244 -6.90 -39.03 -8.49
CA HIS A 244 -7.91 -37.97 -8.49
C HIS A 244 -8.23 -37.34 -7.12
N GLU A 245 -7.77 -37.91 -6.00
CA GLU A 245 -8.13 -37.33 -4.67
C GLU A 245 -7.14 -36.31 -4.10
N ILE A 246 -5.93 -36.21 -4.67
CA ILE A 246 -4.91 -35.24 -4.16
C ILE A 246 -4.89 -33.93 -4.99
N ARG A 247 -5.50 -33.91 -6.18
CA ARG A 247 -5.55 -32.71 -7.03
C ARG A 247 -6.72 -31.75 -6.74
N GLU A 248 -7.80 -32.22 -6.11
CA GLU A 248 -8.95 -31.36 -5.83
C GLU A 248 -8.78 -30.46 -4.59
N ILE A 249 -7.86 -30.78 -3.67
CA ILE A 249 -7.61 -29.96 -2.48
C ILE A 249 -6.67 -28.80 -2.81
N SER A 250 -5.64 -29.02 -3.63
CA SER A 250 -4.72 -27.95 -4.05
C SER A 250 -5.37 -26.92 -4.98
N THR A 251 -6.27 -27.36 -5.87
CA THR A 251 -6.95 -26.45 -6.81
C THR A 251 -7.98 -25.55 -6.14
N LYS A 252 -8.58 -25.94 -5.00
CA LYS A 252 -9.53 -25.08 -4.28
C LYS A 252 -8.82 -24.00 -3.45
N GLU A 253 -7.69 -24.32 -2.82
CA GLU A 253 -6.89 -23.32 -2.09
C GLU A 253 -6.21 -22.34 -3.04
N GLU A 254 -5.68 -22.78 -4.17
CA GLU A 254 -5.10 -21.91 -5.19
C GLU A 254 -6.16 -21.03 -5.88
N GLN A 255 -7.37 -21.54 -6.11
CA GLN A 255 -8.48 -20.77 -6.69
C GLN A 255 -9.06 -19.76 -5.67
N HIS A 256 -9.11 -20.10 -4.39
CA HIS A 256 -9.55 -19.17 -3.34
C HIS A 256 -8.51 -18.06 -3.12
N ALA A 257 -7.24 -18.41 -3.01
CA ALA A 257 -6.15 -17.44 -2.89
C ALA A 257 -6.05 -16.52 -4.12
N SER A 258 -6.30 -17.04 -5.34
CA SER A 258 -6.31 -16.21 -6.55
C SER A 258 -7.53 -15.30 -6.63
N ALA A 259 -8.70 -15.72 -6.14
CA ALA A 259 -9.91 -14.90 -6.11
C ALA A 259 -9.84 -13.76 -5.06
N GLU A 260 -9.26 -14.03 -3.90
CA GLU A 260 -9.01 -13.01 -2.87
C GLU A 260 -7.98 -11.98 -3.35
N GLY A 261 -6.87 -12.43 -3.92
CA GLY A 261 -5.84 -11.55 -4.49
C GLY A 261 -6.36 -10.67 -5.63
N PHE A 262 -7.22 -11.22 -6.49
CA PHE A 262 -7.89 -10.47 -7.55
C PHE A 262 -8.77 -9.35 -6.99
N ASN A 263 -9.55 -9.62 -5.94
CA ASN A 263 -10.39 -8.62 -5.30
C ASN A 263 -9.57 -7.51 -4.63
N GLU A 264 -8.47 -7.84 -3.96
CA GLU A 264 -7.60 -6.84 -3.34
C GLU A 264 -6.87 -5.95 -4.36
N ASP A 265 -6.36 -6.52 -5.45
CA ASP A 265 -5.69 -5.74 -6.49
C ASP A 265 -6.66 -4.82 -7.24
N TYR A 266 -7.89 -5.27 -7.49
CA TYR A 266 -8.94 -4.41 -8.02
C TYR A 266 -9.32 -3.28 -7.06
N GLN A 267 -9.39 -3.56 -5.76
CA GLN A 267 -9.64 -2.55 -4.74
C GLN A 267 -8.50 -1.51 -4.69
N ARG A 268 -7.24 -1.97 -4.73
CA ARG A 268 -6.07 -1.07 -4.83
C ARG A 268 -6.15 -0.20 -6.08
N PHE A 269 -6.46 -0.80 -7.22
CA PHE A 269 -6.66 -0.08 -8.48
C PHE A 269 -7.73 1.01 -8.36
N SER A 270 -8.91 0.69 -7.82
CA SER A 270 -10.03 1.63 -7.65
C SER A 270 -9.65 2.82 -6.76
N LEU A 271 -8.93 2.56 -5.65
CA LEU A 271 -8.43 3.61 -4.77
C LEU A 271 -7.41 4.52 -5.47
N ILE A 272 -6.47 3.94 -6.22
CA ILE A 272 -5.46 4.69 -6.98
C ILE A 272 -6.12 5.56 -8.05
N GLN A 273 -7.09 5.01 -8.79
CA GLN A 273 -7.86 5.74 -9.80
C GLN A 273 -8.62 6.92 -9.19
N SER A 274 -9.29 6.70 -8.05
CA SER A 274 -10.01 7.75 -7.32
C SER A 274 -9.07 8.87 -6.85
N ALA A 275 -7.92 8.52 -6.29
CA ALA A 275 -6.93 9.50 -5.83
C ALA A 275 -6.35 10.31 -6.99
N LEU A 276 -6.03 9.67 -8.12
CA LEU A 276 -5.54 10.36 -9.31
C LEU A 276 -6.63 11.27 -9.92
N SER A 277 -7.89 10.82 -9.93
CA SER A 277 -9.03 11.64 -10.36
C SER A 277 -9.18 12.89 -9.49
N THR A 278 -9.00 12.75 -8.18
CA THR A 278 -9.02 13.89 -7.23
C THR A 278 -7.89 14.87 -7.53
N PHE A 279 -6.68 14.38 -7.77
CA PHE A 279 -5.54 15.21 -8.19
C PHE A 279 -5.85 16.03 -9.44
N TYR A 280 -6.48 15.44 -10.46
CA TYR A 280 -6.81 16.13 -11.70
C TYR A 280 -7.97 17.12 -11.57
N LYS A 281 -8.97 16.82 -10.75
CA LYS A 281 -10.19 17.63 -10.63
C LYS A 281 -10.04 18.83 -9.70
N ASP A 282 -9.18 18.75 -8.68
CA ASP A 282 -9.02 19.84 -7.71
C ASP A 282 -8.01 20.87 -8.23
N PRO A 283 -8.46 22.10 -8.56
CA PRO A 283 -7.61 23.16 -9.11
C PRO A 283 -6.50 23.61 -8.16
N LYS A 284 -6.60 23.24 -6.88
CA LYS A 284 -5.59 23.52 -5.86
C LYS A 284 -4.21 22.94 -6.19
N TYR A 285 -4.17 21.82 -6.94
CA TYR A 285 -2.95 21.05 -7.16
C TYR A 285 -2.19 21.39 -8.44
N ASN A 286 -2.71 22.29 -9.30
CA ASN A 286 -2.10 22.61 -10.60
C ASN A 286 -1.68 21.35 -11.37
N SER A 287 -2.59 20.40 -11.48
CA SER A 287 -2.32 19.07 -12.00
C SER A 287 -1.75 19.08 -13.42
N GLN A 288 -0.78 18.20 -13.66
CA GLN A 288 -0.21 17.91 -14.96
C GLN A 288 -0.42 16.42 -15.25
N PHE A 289 -0.46 16.05 -16.53
CA PHE A 289 -0.68 14.67 -16.92
C PHE A 289 0.48 13.77 -16.46
N VAL A 290 0.16 12.70 -15.75
CA VAL A 290 1.09 11.71 -15.21
C VAL A 290 1.09 10.49 -16.13
N GLU A 291 2.25 10.13 -16.65
CA GLU A 291 2.44 8.95 -17.53
C GLU A 291 3.06 7.75 -16.79
N ASN A 292 3.79 8.01 -15.72
CA ASN A 292 4.59 7.01 -15.05
C ASN A 292 4.13 6.80 -13.61
N ILE A 293 4.09 5.54 -13.18
CA ILE A 293 3.83 5.14 -11.80
C ILE A 293 4.95 4.25 -11.28
N TYR A 294 5.48 4.59 -10.13
CA TYR A 294 6.49 3.83 -9.40
C TYR A 294 5.88 3.25 -8.13
N ILE A 295 5.91 1.95 -7.98
CA ILE A 295 5.29 1.23 -6.87
C ILE A 295 6.37 0.57 -6.02
N ALA A 296 6.45 0.95 -4.75
CA ALA A 296 7.15 0.21 -3.71
C ALA A 296 6.20 -0.84 -3.15
N ASP A 297 6.44 -2.09 -3.49
CA ASP A 297 5.58 -3.21 -3.14
C ASP A 297 6.05 -3.85 -1.82
N GLY A 298 5.32 -3.58 -0.75
CA GLY A 298 5.54 -4.16 0.58
C GLY A 298 4.72 -5.42 0.87
N VAL A 299 3.76 -5.78 -0.02
CA VAL A 299 2.78 -6.85 0.23
C VAL A 299 2.86 -8.01 -0.76
N GLY A 300 3.55 -7.84 -1.88
CA GLY A 300 3.63 -8.85 -2.93
C GLY A 300 2.41 -8.87 -3.83
N VAL A 301 2.07 -7.69 -4.43
CA VAL A 301 0.95 -7.57 -5.36
C VAL A 301 1.06 -8.53 -6.54
N SER A 302 -0.09 -8.94 -7.07
CA SER A 302 -0.15 -9.80 -8.26
C SER A 302 0.11 -9.00 -9.55
N GLY A 303 0.20 -9.72 -10.67
CA GLY A 303 0.29 -9.11 -11.99
C GLY A 303 -0.96 -8.32 -12.40
N ASP A 304 -2.10 -8.59 -11.77
CA ASP A 304 -3.39 -8.01 -12.13
C ASP A 304 -3.45 -6.51 -11.83
N LEU A 305 -2.92 -6.07 -10.70
CA LEU A 305 -2.82 -4.62 -10.41
C LEU A 305 -2.02 -3.89 -11.50
N LYS A 306 -0.92 -4.49 -11.96
CA LYS A 306 -0.13 -3.92 -13.05
C LYS A 306 -0.95 -3.82 -14.32
N ASN A 307 -1.65 -4.88 -14.70
CA ASN A 307 -2.48 -4.92 -15.90
C ASN A 307 -3.59 -3.87 -15.85
N TYR A 308 -4.31 -3.72 -14.73
CA TYR A 308 -5.32 -2.67 -14.56
C TYR A 308 -4.74 -1.26 -14.75
N LEU A 309 -3.59 -0.98 -14.17
CA LEU A 309 -2.96 0.34 -14.28
C LEU A 309 -2.45 0.63 -15.70
N GLU A 310 -1.94 -0.39 -16.43
CA GLU A 310 -1.46 -0.23 -17.79
C GLU A 310 -2.61 -0.17 -18.80
N GLU A 311 -3.63 -1.02 -18.67
CA GLU A 311 -4.71 -1.14 -19.65
C GLU A 311 -5.84 -0.13 -19.46
N GLU A 312 -6.25 0.14 -18.20
CA GLU A 312 -7.37 1.03 -17.91
C GLU A 312 -6.95 2.49 -17.69
N MET A 313 -5.73 2.73 -17.21
CA MET A 313 -5.22 4.08 -16.93
C MET A 313 -4.12 4.52 -17.90
N PHE A 314 -3.65 3.64 -18.78
CA PHE A 314 -2.60 3.92 -19.76
C PHE A 314 -1.30 4.43 -19.14
N LEU A 315 -0.95 3.91 -17.96
CA LEU A 315 0.26 4.29 -17.23
C LEU A 315 1.42 3.33 -17.53
N ASN A 316 2.64 3.85 -17.54
CA ASN A 316 3.84 3.03 -17.52
C ASN A 316 4.13 2.61 -16.07
N VAL A 317 4.03 1.30 -15.76
CA VAL A 317 4.07 0.79 -14.39
C VAL A 317 5.43 0.17 -14.06
N PHE A 318 6.06 0.66 -12.98
CA PHE A 318 7.34 0.18 -12.47
C PHE A 318 7.20 -0.28 -11.02
N ILE A 319 7.24 -1.60 -10.79
CA ILE A 319 7.10 -2.20 -9.46
C ILE A 319 8.47 -2.62 -8.93
N ARG A 320 8.78 -2.24 -7.68
CA ARG A 320 9.96 -2.70 -6.94
C ARG A 320 9.54 -3.21 -5.58
N LYS A 321 9.98 -4.40 -5.21
CA LYS A 321 9.76 -4.91 -3.84
C LYS A 321 10.55 -4.08 -2.83
N ILE A 322 9.92 -3.80 -1.69
CA ILE A 322 10.53 -3.11 -0.56
C ILE A 322 10.44 -3.99 0.69
N ASP A 323 11.52 -4.05 1.44
CA ASP A 323 11.54 -4.55 2.81
C ASP A 323 11.40 -3.34 3.74
N LEU A 324 10.23 -3.20 4.35
CA LEU A 324 9.91 -2.05 5.22
C LEU A 324 10.81 -2.01 6.46
N GLY A 325 11.15 -3.16 7.04
CA GLY A 325 12.04 -3.24 8.19
C GLY A 325 13.46 -2.76 7.85
N ALA A 326 13.98 -3.19 6.71
CA ALA A 326 15.27 -2.74 6.20
C ALA A 326 15.26 -1.26 5.82
N ALA A 327 14.19 -0.78 5.20
CA ALA A 327 14.03 0.63 4.83
C ALA A 327 14.00 1.55 6.06
N LEU A 328 13.28 1.15 7.12
CA LEU A 328 13.30 1.84 8.42
C LEU A 328 14.71 1.89 9.02
N CYS A 329 15.44 0.77 8.96
CA CYS A 329 16.80 0.66 9.44
C CYS A 329 17.75 1.64 8.73
N ASP A 330 17.64 1.74 7.39
CA ASP A 330 18.44 2.66 6.60
C ASP A 330 18.12 4.12 6.92
N MET A 331 16.84 4.44 7.15
CA MET A 331 16.43 5.76 7.63
C MET A 331 16.99 6.06 9.02
N ALA A 332 16.88 5.14 9.97
CA ALA A 332 17.42 5.32 11.32
C ALA A 332 18.93 5.52 11.33
N LYS A 333 19.67 4.80 10.48
CA LYS A 333 21.12 5.00 10.31
C LYS A 333 21.47 6.39 9.76
N ALA A 334 20.62 6.95 8.91
CA ALA A 334 20.84 8.27 8.32
C ALA A 334 20.63 9.42 9.32
N GLU A 335 19.89 9.18 10.41
CA GLU A 335 19.61 10.17 11.48
C GLU A 335 20.71 10.21 12.57
N ILE A 336 21.63 9.25 12.60
CA ILE A 336 22.69 9.08 13.60
C ILE A 336 24.06 9.44 13.02
#